data_de2caf38fb29601d63cd4d421d172e48
#
_entry.id   de2caf38fb29601d63cd4d421d172e48
#
_cell.length_a   1.000
_cell.length_b   1.000
_cell.length_c   1.000
_cell.angle_alpha   90.00
_cell.angle_beta   90.00
_cell.angle_gamma   90.00
#
_symmetry.space_group_name_H-M   'P 1'
#
loop_
_entity.id
_entity.type
_entity.pdbx_description
1 polymer ?
#
loop_
_entity_poly.entity_id
_entity_poly.type
_entity_poly.pdbx_seq_one_letter_code
_entity_poly.pdbx_strand_id
1 'polypeptide(L)'
;MRRNKKNKNISCVNKINNDIEHIESIYIRTHYIITDKNYSDLNKTLDEISFYKKHKIIPDNNFWKKLHKLSMNSGGFLSIKNRREIYSFILDTLNLNEKYKIIPEKISQEKYEKDELTVKNDCLRSVFYKIIKEEEKLKKYKEEEKDIIDIYIKELINFTKESLGNYTYFNYYQGYQELCLYFMIIFGRKEGIKYMTIFSKVFLDYVLNKKYQINYSMVIDILNDCCSLINKKVNLIINKITKTKPYYSLPWLITLFTHSNYNLFHEFILLDYFITSNISHIFFLSANIIVNEFNKIATKFNIYNPSDEFMYMEMFLKHFQNLKINLIDLNEILKKNENDQGTLDLLNNKIYDNKIFKQSSIKTNLIFFFISLIILFFAYKYFKYN
;
A
#
# COMPACT_ATOMS: atom_id res chain seq x y z
N MET A 1 -26.92 27.34 -2.13
CA MET A 1 -26.44 26.54 -3.29
C MET A 1 -25.22 25.63 -2.97
N ARG A 2 -24.11 26.11 -2.41
CA ARG A 2 -22.92 25.27 -2.14
C ARG A 2 -23.19 24.06 -1.23
N ARG A 3 -24.02 24.19 -0.19
CA ARG A 3 -24.37 23.12 0.76
C ARG A 3 -25.17 21.99 0.09
N ASN A 4 -26.11 22.30 -0.79
CA ASN A 4 -26.92 21.32 -1.52
C ASN A 4 -26.06 20.52 -2.54
N LYS A 5 -25.11 21.20 -3.23
CA LYS A 5 -24.19 20.54 -4.17
C LYS A 5 -23.26 19.56 -3.46
N LYS A 6 -22.74 19.93 -2.27
CA LYS A 6 -21.88 19.05 -1.46
C LYS A 6 -22.62 17.80 -0.97
N ASN A 7 -23.89 17.96 -0.55
CA ASN A 7 -24.72 16.83 -0.13
C ASN A 7 -25.03 15.87 -1.30
N LYS A 8 -25.28 16.38 -2.52
CA LYS A 8 -25.48 15.57 -3.72
C LYS A 8 -24.23 14.74 -4.05
N ASN A 9 -23.04 15.33 -3.98
CA ASN A 9 -21.79 14.63 -4.26
C ASN A 9 -21.54 13.49 -3.26
N ILE A 10 -21.77 13.72 -1.97
CA ILE A 10 -21.65 12.69 -0.93
C ILE A 10 -22.62 11.53 -1.20
N SER A 11 -23.85 11.84 -1.58
CA SER A 11 -24.86 10.83 -1.93
C SER A 11 -24.43 9.96 -3.12
N CYS A 12 -23.82 10.57 -4.16
CA CYS A 12 -23.32 9.83 -5.32
C CYS A 12 -22.15 8.89 -4.96
N VAL A 13 -21.19 9.37 -4.16
CA VAL A 13 -20.07 8.54 -3.70
C VAL A 13 -20.57 7.35 -2.86
N ASN A 14 -21.49 7.61 -1.94
CA ASN A 14 -22.05 6.55 -1.09
C ASN A 14 -22.83 5.52 -1.92
N LYS A 15 -23.55 5.93 -2.96
CA LYS A 15 -24.27 5.01 -3.85
C LYS A 15 -23.33 4.01 -4.52
N ILE A 16 -22.24 4.49 -5.13
CA ILE A 16 -21.24 3.62 -5.76
C ILE A 16 -20.57 2.72 -4.73
N ASN A 17 -20.16 3.28 -3.59
CA ASN A 17 -19.50 2.50 -2.55
C ASN A 17 -20.39 1.39 -1.99
N ASN A 18 -21.69 1.64 -1.80
CA ASN A 18 -22.64 0.62 -1.36
C ASN A 18 -22.81 -0.51 -2.38
N ASP A 19 -22.87 -0.15 -3.69
CA ASP A 19 -22.91 -1.17 -4.74
C ASP A 19 -21.64 -2.02 -4.77
N ILE A 20 -20.46 -1.40 -4.58
CA ILE A 20 -19.17 -2.12 -4.49
C ILE A 20 -19.18 -3.05 -3.25
N GLU A 21 -19.62 -2.59 -2.09
CA GLU A 21 -19.71 -3.39 -0.86
C GLU A 21 -20.63 -4.61 -1.05
N HIS A 22 -21.76 -4.42 -1.73
CA HIS A 22 -22.67 -5.50 -2.07
C HIS A 22 -22.03 -6.54 -3.01
N ILE A 23 -21.37 -6.07 -4.09
CA ILE A 23 -20.69 -6.94 -5.06
C ILE A 23 -19.53 -7.69 -4.38
N GLU A 24 -18.76 -7.02 -3.52
CA GLU A 24 -17.70 -7.66 -2.75
C GLU A 24 -18.22 -8.83 -1.93
N SER A 25 -19.34 -8.67 -1.24
CA SER A 25 -19.92 -9.72 -0.41
C SER A 25 -20.26 -10.97 -1.21
N ILE A 26 -20.70 -10.81 -2.45
CA ILE A 26 -20.96 -11.92 -3.39
C ILE A 26 -19.64 -12.51 -3.87
N TYR A 27 -18.70 -11.66 -4.30
CA TYR A 27 -17.42 -12.10 -4.83
C TYR A 27 -16.63 -12.94 -3.82
N ILE A 28 -16.53 -12.48 -2.58
CA ILE A 28 -15.82 -13.18 -1.50
C ILE A 28 -16.43 -14.58 -1.30
N ARG A 29 -17.76 -14.71 -1.26
CA ARG A 29 -18.44 -15.99 -1.08
C ARG A 29 -18.27 -16.96 -2.24
N THR A 30 -18.10 -16.45 -3.46
CA THR A 30 -18.03 -17.28 -4.68
C THR A 30 -16.61 -17.69 -5.04
N HIS A 31 -15.61 -16.92 -4.66
CA HIS A 31 -14.21 -17.11 -5.08
C HIS A 31 -13.29 -17.61 -3.97
N TYR A 32 -13.73 -17.57 -2.71
CA TYR A 32 -12.92 -17.99 -1.56
C TYR A 32 -13.59 -19.08 -0.75
N ILE A 33 -12.78 -20.05 -0.31
CA ILE A 33 -13.22 -21.04 0.68
C ILE A 33 -13.11 -20.38 2.06
N ILE A 34 -14.24 -19.94 2.60
CA ILE A 34 -14.32 -19.31 3.91
C ILE A 34 -14.96 -20.31 4.87
N THR A 35 -14.24 -20.63 5.93
CA THR A 35 -14.72 -21.55 6.97
C THR A 35 -15.41 -20.78 8.10
N ASP A 36 -16.27 -21.46 8.87
CA ASP A 36 -16.87 -20.90 10.09
C ASP A 36 -15.81 -20.42 11.06
N LYS A 37 -14.64 -21.07 11.05
CA LYS A 37 -13.48 -20.65 11.85
C LYS A 37 -12.99 -19.27 11.44
N ASN A 38 -12.90 -18.96 10.13
CA ASN A 38 -12.48 -17.65 9.64
C ASN A 38 -13.41 -16.54 10.16
N TYR A 39 -14.73 -16.77 10.10
CA TYR A 39 -15.70 -15.82 10.64
C TYR A 39 -15.58 -15.68 12.17
N SER A 40 -15.46 -16.81 12.90
CA SER A 40 -15.32 -16.80 14.35
C SER A 40 -14.08 -16.05 14.82
N ASP A 41 -12.92 -16.32 14.18
CA ASP A 41 -11.65 -15.67 14.53
C ASP A 41 -11.67 -14.17 14.22
N LEU A 42 -12.30 -13.79 13.10
CA LEU A 42 -12.46 -12.39 12.74
C LEU A 42 -13.38 -11.64 13.71
N ASN A 43 -14.55 -12.23 14.06
CA ASN A 43 -15.50 -11.62 15.00
C ASN A 43 -14.86 -11.43 16.39
N LYS A 44 -14.14 -12.43 16.90
CA LYS A 44 -13.39 -12.30 18.15
C LYS A 44 -12.38 -11.17 18.13
N THR A 45 -11.71 -11.00 16.97
CA THR A 45 -10.72 -9.92 16.80
C THR A 45 -11.41 -8.55 16.73
N LEU A 46 -12.58 -8.44 16.10
CA LEU A 46 -13.37 -7.20 16.10
C LEU A 46 -13.88 -6.84 17.50
N ASP A 47 -14.27 -7.82 18.30
CA ASP A 47 -14.64 -7.61 19.72
C ASP A 47 -13.44 -7.11 20.54
N GLU A 48 -12.24 -7.70 20.34
CA GLU A 48 -11.00 -7.23 20.96
C GLU A 48 -10.66 -5.78 20.53
N ILE A 49 -10.79 -5.46 19.26
CA ILE A 49 -10.60 -4.09 18.74
C ILE A 49 -11.57 -3.12 19.43
N SER A 50 -12.83 -3.51 19.54
CA SER A 50 -13.85 -2.69 20.23
C SER A 50 -13.49 -2.46 21.70
N PHE A 51 -12.98 -3.48 22.38
CA PHE A 51 -12.49 -3.38 23.75
C PHE A 51 -11.29 -2.42 23.85
N TYR A 52 -10.27 -2.57 22.99
CA TYR A 52 -9.09 -1.68 22.97
C TYR A 52 -9.46 -0.23 22.69
N LYS A 53 -10.34 0.02 21.70
CA LYS A 53 -10.86 1.37 21.40
C LYS A 53 -11.55 1.99 22.61
N LYS A 54 -12.46 1.24 23.26
CA LYS A 54 -13.24 1.72 24.41
C LYS A 54 -12.35 2.09 25.61
N HIS A 55 -11.34 1.28 25.88
CA HIS A 55 -10.47 1.45 27.05
C HIS A 55 -9.18 2.24 26.73
N LYS A 56 -8.97 2.67 25.48
CA LYS A 56 -7.77 3.37 25.00
C LYS A 56 -6.47 2.64 25.32
N ILE A 57 -6.49 1.31 25.19
CA ILE A 57 -5.35 0.43 25.43
C ILE A 57 -4.63 0.16 24.11
N ILE A 58 -3.31 0.25 24.11
CA ILE A 58 -2.47 -0.18 22.97
C ILE A 58 -2.29 -1.69 23.09
N PRO A 59 -2.65 -2.47 22.04
CA PRO A 59 -2.49 -3.91 22.03
C PRO A 59 -1.03 -4.36 22.15
N ASP A 60 -0.86 -5.57 22.69
CA ASP A 60 0.44 -6.23 22.73
C ASP A 60 0.88 -6.83 21.37
N ASN A 61 2.10 -7.35 21.32
CA ASN A 61 2.64 -7.96 20.10
C ASN A 61 1.87 -9.21 19.67
N ASN A 62 1.22 -9.92 20.58
CA ASN A 62 0.46 -11.13 20.24
C ASN A 62 -0.80 -10.79 19.45
N PHE A 63 -1.46 -9.69 19.82
CA PHE A 63 -2.59 -9.18 19.08
C PHE A 63 -2.20 -8.78 17.65
N TRP A 64 -1.09 -8.06 17.46
CA TRP A 64 -0.62 -7.66 16.14
C TRP A 64 -0.25 -8.87 15.26
N LYS A 65 0.41 -9.89 15.82
CA LYS A 65 0.69 -11.16 15.12
C LYS A 65 -0.60 -11.88 14.73
N LYS A 66 -1.59 -11.91 15.63
CA LYS A 66 -2.92 -12.50 15.36
C LYS A 66 -3.61 -11.77 14.21
N LEU A 67 -3.60 -10.44 14.24
CA LEU A 67 -4.23 -9.61 13.20
C LEU A 67 -3.56 -9.80 11.84
N HIS A 68 -2.23 -9.85 11.81
CA HIS A 68 -1.47 -10.14 10.60
C HIS A 68 -1.80 -11.53 10.04
N LYS A 69 -1.88 -12.55 10.90
CA LYS A 69 -2.29 -13.89 10.49
C LYS A 69 -3.70 -13.92 9.90
N LEU A 70 -4.63 -13.14 10.43
CA LEU A 70 -6.00 -13.02 9.89
C LEU A 70 -6.00 -12.40 8.48
N SER A 71 -5.16 -11.40 8.23
CA SER A 71 -5.09 -10.76 6.91
C SER A 71 -4.66 -11.73 5.79
N MET A 72 -3.95 -12.81 6.12
CA MET A 72 -3.52 -13.85 5.19
C MET A 72 -4.52 -15.00 5.02
N ASN A 73 -5.63 -14.98 5.74
CA ASN A 73 -6.69 -15.95 5.53
C ASN A 73 -7.35 -15.78 4.16
N SER A 74 -7.98 -16.84 3.67
CA SER A 74 -8.79 -16.80 2.47
C SER A 74 -9.83 -15.68 2.56
N GLY A 75 -9.78 -14.70 1.64
CA GLY A 75 -10.64 -13.52 1.65
C GLY A 75 -10.20 -12.36 2.55
N GLY A 76 -9.04 -12.43 3.20
CA GLY A 76 -8.53 -11.37 4.08
C GLY A 76 -9.51 -11.02 5.20
N PHE A 77 -9.86 -9.73 5.37
CA PHE A 77 -10.83 -9.27 6.35
C PHE A 77 -12.30 -9.37 5.91
N LEU A 78 -12.56 -10.09 4.83
CA LEU A 78 -13.86 -10.54 4.33
C LEU A 78 -14.82 -9.45 3.84
N SER A 79 -14.74 -8.20 4.28
CA SER A 79 -15.65 -7.14 3.83
C SER A 79 -15.10 -5.74 4.02
N ILE A 80 -15.58 -4.80 3.21
CA ILE A 80 -15.30 -3.37 3.35
C ILE A 80 -15.67 -2.87 4.75
N LYS A 81 -16.78 -3.34 5.33
CA LYS A 81 -17.18 -2.99 6.69
C LYS A 81 -16.13 -3.38 7.72
N ASN A 82 -15.62 -4.62 7.67
CA ASN A 82 -14.59 -5.09 8.59
C ASN A 82 -13.28 -4.34 8.39
N ARG A 83 -12.91 -4.06 7.12
CA ARG A 83 -11.73 -3.24 6.80
C ARG A 83 -11.83 -1.86 7.40
N ARG A 84 -13.01 -1.23 7.34
CA ARG A 84 -13.24 0.07 7.97
C ARG A 84 -12.92 0.06 9.46
N GLU A 85 -13.38 -0.93 10.18
CA GLU A 85 -13.10 -1.08 11.62
C GLU A 85 -11.63 -1.37 11.91
N ILE A 86 -11.03 -2.31 11.17
CA ILE A 86 -9.66 -2.76 11.41
C ILE A 86 -8.65 -1.69 10.97
N TYR A 87 -8.79 -1.13 9.77
CA TYR A 87 -7.86 -0.12 9.26
C TYR A 87 -7.91 1.16 10.10
N SER A 88 -9.11 1.61 10.50
CA SER A 88 -9.22 2.76 11.40
C SER A 88 -8.49 2.51 12.72
N PHE A 89 -8.61 1.31 13.30
CA PHE A 89 -7.94 0.96 14.54
C PHE A 89 -6.41 0.94 14.39
N ILE A 90 -5.89 0.29 13.34
CA ILE A 90 -4.45 0.25 13.04
C ILE A 90 -3.91 1.67 12.89
N LEU A 91 -4.54 2.47 12.01
CA LEU A 91 -4.05 3.79 11.66
C LEU A 91 -4.19 4.79 12.81
N ASP A 92 -5.26 4.74 13.59
CA ASP A 92 -5.40 5.56 14.80
C ASP A 92 -4.33 5.17 15.84
N THR A 93 -4.04 3.88 16.02
CA THR A 93 -2.98 3.43 16.93
C THR A 93 -1.59 3.89 16.46
N LEU A 94 -1.31 3.81 15.15
CA LEU A 94 -0.06 4.32 14.59
C LEU A 94 0.07 5.84 14.73
N ASN A 95 -1.04 6.57 14.60
CA ASN A 95 -1.05 8.03 14.73
C ASN A 95 -0.83 8.52 16.19
N LEU A 96 -1.03 7.66 17.19
CA LEU A 96 -0.66 7.96 18.58
C LEU A 96 0.85 8.07 18.77
N ASN A 97 1.65 7.45 17.91
CA ASN A 97 3.08 7.60 17.92
C ASN A 97 3.46 8.98 17.37
N GLU A 98 4.18 9.78 18.15
CA GLU A 98 4.60 11.14 17.77
C GLU A 98 5.36 11.20 16.43
N LYS A 99 6.09 10.12 16.08
CA LYS A 99 6.79 9.99 14.79
C LYS A 99 5.85 10.07 13.58
N TYR A 100 4.61 9.61 13.74
CA TYR A 100 3.60 9.53 12.67
C TYR A 100 2.47 10.54 12.84
N LYS A 101 2.52 11.34 13.90
CA LYS A 101 1.49 12.34 14.20
C LYS A 101 1.34 13.32 13.04
N ILE A 102 0.11 13.42 12.56
CA ILE A 102 -0.23 14.40 11.51
C ILE A 102 -0.21 15.78 12.14
N ILE A 103 0.70 16.63 11.68
CA ILE A 103 0.69 18.07 11.95
C ILE A 103 0.24 18.70 10.64
N PRO A 104 -1.02 19.18 10.54
CA PRO A 104 -1.49 19.83 9.32
C PRO A 104 -0.65 21.06 9.03
N GLU A 105 0.03 21.06 7.90
CA GLU A 105 0.75 22.25 7.40
C GLU A 105 -0.19 23.04 6.49
N LYS A 106 -0.17 24.37 6.61
CA LYS A 106 -0.88 25.23 5.64
C LYS A 106 -0.15 25.18 4.30
N ILE A 107 -0.81 24.63 3.29
CA ILE A 107 -0.23 24.42 1.96
C ILE A 107 -0.70 25.51 1.02
N SER A 108 0.22 26.05 0.20
CA SER A 108 -0.13 26.95 -0.90
C SER A 108 -0.87 26.19 -2.01
N GLN A 109 -1.90 26.81 -2.57
CA GLN A 109 -2.67 26.24 -3.69
C GLN A 109 -1.83 25.97 -4.94
N GLU A 110 -0.75 26.73 -5.16
CA GLU A 110 0.15 26.63 -6.32
C GLU A 110 0.81 25.26 -6.51
N LYS A 111 0.96 24.48 -5.42
CA LYS A 111 1.63 23.17 -5.48
C LYS A 111 0.86 22.14 -6.33
N TYR A 112 -0.45 22.30 -6.45
CA TYR A 112 -1.33 21.31 -7.11
C TYR A 112 -1.57 21.57 -8.60
N GLU A 113 -1.30 22.79 -9.09
CA GLU A 113 -1.58 23.16 -10.47
C GLU A 113 -0.70 22.39 -11.46
N LYS A 114 0.55 22.13 -11.09
CA LYS A 114 1.54 21.45 -11.95
C LYS A 114 1.13 20.02 -12.32
N ASP A 115 0.51 19.29 -11.40
CA ASP A 115 0.18 17.87 -11.56
C ASP A 115 -1.33 17.65 -11.85
N GLU A 116 -2.13 18.71 -11.97
CA GLU A 116 -3.58 18.63 -12.04
C GLU A 116 -4.09 17.77 -13.20
N LEU A 117 -3.54 17.96 -14.39
CA LEU A 117 -3.94 17.20 -15.57
C LEU A 117 -3.57 15.72 -15.44
N THR A 118 -2.39 15.44 -14.89
CA THR A 118 -1.92 14.06 -14.65
C THR A 118 -2.81 13.37 -13.64
N VAL A 119 -3.08 14.00 -12.49
CA VAL A 119 -3.98 13.46 -11.45
C VAL A 119 -5.38 13.21 -12.01
N LYS A 120 -5.92 14.14 -12.81
CA LYS A 120 -7.24 13.99 -13.45
C LYS A 120 -7.29 12.77 -14.37
N ASN A 121 -6.31 12.61 -15.26
CA ASN A 121 -6.24 11.50 -16.20
C ASN A 121 -6.06 10.16 -15.50
N ASP A 122 -5.25 10.12 -14.46
CA ASP A 122 -5.00 8.94 -13.66
C ASP A 122 -6.24 8.52 -12.85
N CYS A 123 -6.94 9.46 -12.21
CA CYS A 123 -8.20 9.18 -11.51
C CYS A 123 -9.28 8.65 -12.47
N LEU A 124 -9.41 9.24 -13.66
CA LEU A 124 -10.35 8.78 -14.67
C LEU A 124 -10.05 7.33 -15.08
N ARG A 125 -8.78 7.01 -15.34
CA ARG A 125 -8.36 5.64 -15.68
C ARG A 125 -8.65 4.66 -14.54
N SER A 126 -8.32 5.01 -13.29
CA SER A 126 -8.55 4.15 -12.13
C SER A 126 -10.02 3.82 -11.95
N VAL A 127 -10.91 4.80 -11.98
CA VAL A 127 -12.36 4.56 -11.87
C VAL A 127 -12.86 3.72 -13.04
N PHE A 128 -12.42 4.03 -14.27
CA PHE A 128 -12.85 3.27 -15.43
C PHE A 128 -12.40 1.81 -15.37
N TYR A 129 -11.12 1.55 -15.13
CA TYR A 129 -10.58 0.18 -15.19
C TYR A 129 -10.91 -0.65 -13.95
N LYS A 130 -10.91 -0.06 -12.75
CA LYS A 130 -11.10 -0.79 -11.50
C LYS A 130 -12.57 -0.98 -11.12
N ILE A 131 -13.43 -0.05 -11.49
CA ILE A 131 -14.85 -0.07 -11.11
C ILE A 131 -15.71 -0.45 -12.30
N ILE A 132 -15.64 0.33 -13.38
CA ILE A 132 -16.61 0.21 -14.47
C ILE A 132 -16.33 -1.00 -15.37
N LYS A 133 -15.05 -1.28 -15.69
CA LYS A 133 -14.67 -2.32 -16.64
C LYS A 133 -14.67 -3.72 -16.02
N GLU A 134 -14.18 -3.83 -14.79
CA GLU A 134 -14.02 -5.12 -14.13
C GLU A 134 -15.37 -5.70 -13.65
N GLU A 135 -16.31 -4.84 -13.25
CA GLU A 135 -17.58 -5.27 -12.69
C GLU A 135 -18.76 -4.96 -13.62
N GLU A 136 -19.31 -6.00 -14.23
CA GLU A 136 -20.40 -5.89 -15.18
C GLU A 136 -21.64 -5.17 -14.61
N LYS A 137 -21.92 -5.43 -13.32
CA LYS A 137 -23.03 -4.77 -12.60
C LYS A 137 -22.83 -3.27 -12.42
N LEU A 138 -21.61 -2.76 -12.58
CA LEU A 138 -21.29 -1.34 -12.47
C LEU A 138 -21.22 -0.63 -13.85
N LYS A 139 -21.34 -1.37 -14.96
CA LYS A 139 -21.40 -0.79 -16.31
C LYS A 139 -22.55 0.20 -16.48
N LYS A 140 -23.65 0.04 -15.72
CA LYS A 140 -24.78 0.97 -15.71
C LYS A 140 -24.35 2.42 -15.46
N TYR A 141 -23.32 2.65 -14.65
CA TYR A 141 -22.81 3.99 -14.35
C TYR A 141 -22.17 4.67 -15.56
N LYS A 142 -21.63 3.89 -16.50
CA LYS A 142 -21.09 4.44 -17.75
C LYS A 142 -22.17 4.81 -18.75
N GLU A 143 -23.22 4.02 -18.85
CA GLU A 143 -24.23 4.09 -19.90
C GLU A 143 -25.46 4.89 -19.45
N GLU A 144 -25.96 4.62 -18.25
CA GLU A 144 -27.22 5.17 -17.76
C GLU A 144 -27.03 6.29 -16.72
N GLU A 145 -25.94 6.27 -15.97
CA GLU A 145 -25.69 7.15 -14.83
C GLU A 145 -24.35 7.91 -14.94
N LYS A 146 -24.00 8.37 -16.13
CA LYS A 146 -22.72 9.04 -16.41
C LYS A 146 -22.45 10.22 -15.47
N ASP A 147 -23.47 10.99 -15.12
CA ASP A 147 -23.33 12.11 -14.19
C ASP A 147 -22.84 11.69 -12.80
N ILE A 148 -23.21 10.48 -12.35
CA ILE A 148 -22.78 9.95 -11.06
C ILE A 148 -21.31 9.56 -11.11
N ILE A 149 -20.87 8.93 -12.21
CA ILE A 149 -19.45 8.57 -12.36
C ILE A 149 -18.57 9.81 -12.52
N ASP A 150 -19.02 10.83 -13.22
CA ASP A 150 -18.28 12.08 -13.35
C ASP A 150 -18.11 12.79 -11.99
N ILE A 151 -19.15 12.74 -11.14
CA ILE A 151 -19.08 13.24 -9.77
C ILE A 151 -18.10 12.39 -8.95
N TYR A 152 -18.13 11.07 -9.08
CA TYR A 152 -17.22 10.16 -8.36
C TYR A 152 -15.75 10.40 -8.72
N ILE A 153 -15.45 10.55 -10.01
CA ILE A 153 -14.11 10.90 -10.51
C ILE A 153 -13.65 12.23 -9.92
N LYS A 154 -14.51 13.23 -9.92
CA LYS A 154 -14.21 14.55 -9.35
C LYS A 154 -13.93 14.49 -7.87
N GLU A 155 -14.69 13.70 -7.12
CA GLU A 155 -14.44 13.50 -5.69
C GLU A 155 -13.14 12.74 -5.44
N LEU A 156 -12.76 11.77 -6.28
CA LEU A 156 -11.46 11.09 -6.19
C LEU A 156 -10.29 12.04 -6.47
N ILE A 157 -10.42 12.95 -7.46
CA ILE A 157 -9.41 13.97 -7.72
C ILE A 157 -9.21 14.86 -6.49
N ASN A 158 -10.32 15.34 -5.91
CA ASN A 158 -10.27 16.18 -4.71
C ASN A 158 -9.69 15.42 -3.52
N PHE A 159 -10.09 14.16 -3.34
CA PHE A 159 -9.57 13.26 -2.31
C PHE A 159 -8.05 13.12 -2.41
N THR A 160 -7.55 12.82 -3.62
CA THR A 160 -6.13 12.64 -3.91
C THR A 160 -5.34 13.92 -3.58
N LYS A 161 -5.83 15.08 -4.02
CA LYS A 161 -5.22 16.37 -3.74
C LYS A 161 -5.21 16.70 -2.24
N GLU A 162 -6.32 16.51 -1.55
CA GLU A 162 -6.44 16.80 -0.13
C GLU A 162 -5.58 15.86 0.73
N SER A 163 -5.47 14.58 0.36
CA SER A 163 -4.61 13.62 1.07
C SER A 163 -3.12 13.95 0.95
N LEU A 164 -2.66 14.39 -0.22
CA LEU A 164 -1.30 14.87 -0.42
C LEU A 164 -1.06 16.22 0.27
N GLY A 165 -2.11 17.02 0.34
CA GLY A 165 -2.09 18.38 0.82
C GLY A 165 -1.75 18.55 2.29
N ASN A 166 -1.80 17.50 3.07
CA ASN A 166 -1.49 17.55 4.50
C ASN A 166 0.02 17.59 4.81
N TYR A 167 0.88 17.40 3.80
CA TYR A 167 2.34 17.51 3.95
C TYR A 167 2.98 18.27 2.79
N THR A 168 3.73 19.33 3.09
CA THR A 168 4.39 20.17 2.09
C THR A 168 5.44 19.45 1.26
N TYR A 169 6.01 18.39 1.79
CA TYR A 169 7.07 17.61 1.16
C TYR A 169 6.59 16.38 0.38
N PHE A 170 5.29 16.06 0.42
CA PHE A 170 4.72 15.01 -0.43
C PHE A 170 4.55 15.49 -1.86
N ASN A 171 4.92 14.65 -2.82
CA ASN A 171 4.65 14.87 -4.22
C ASN A 171 3.77 13.74 -4.77
N TYR A 172 2.95 14.12 -5.74
CA TYR A 172 2.21 13.13 -6.50
C TYR A 172 3.16 12.22 -7.30
N TYR A 173 2.85 10.94 -7.34
CA TYR A 173 3.39 9.96 -8.27
C TYR A 173 2.24 9.18 -8.90
N GLN A 174 2.42 8.73 -10.15
CA GLN A 174 1.42 7.94 -10.87
C GLN A 174 1.18 6.61 -10.15
N GLY A 175 -0.09 6.34 -9.81
CA GLY A 175 -0.52 5.17 -9.02
C GLY A 175 -0.99 5.52 -7.61
N TYR A 176 -0.61 6.67 -7.04
CA TYR A 176 -1.08 7.10 -5.71
C TYR A 176 -2.62 7.25 -5.65
N GLN A 177 -3.24 7.71 -6.73
CA GLN A 177 -4.71 7.84 -6.83
C GLN A 177 -5.44 6.49 -6.72
N GLU A 178 -4.77 5.38 -7.04
CA GLU A 178 -5.38 4.05 -6.89
C GLU A 178 -5.52 3.70 -5.41
N LEU A 179 -4.47 3.93 -4.61
CA LEU A 179 -4.56 3.79 -3.16
C LEU A 179 -5.64 4.72 -2.57
N CYS A 180 -5.71 5.97 -3.06
CA CYS A 180 -6.78 6.90 -2.68
C CYS A 180 -8.18 6.36 -3.00
N LEU A 181 -8.35 5.67 -4.13
CA LEU A 181 -9.61 5.04 -4.51
C LEU A 181 -10.03 3.98 -3.47
N TYR A 182 -9.12 3.10 -3.03
CA TYR A 182 -9.40 2.10 -2.00
C TYR A 182 -9.83 2.72 -0.68
N PHE A 183 -9.11 3.75 -0.24
CA PHE A 183 -9.46 4.46 0.99
C PHE A 183 -10.79 5.21 0.87
N MET A 184 -11.11 5.76 -0.29
CA MET A 184 -12.39 6.39 -0.55
C MET A 184 -13.55 5.38 -0.55
N ILE A 185 -13.33 4.16 -1.07
CA ILE A 185 -14.31 3.07 -1.01
C ILE A 185 -14.55 2.62 0.43
N ILE A 186 -13.48 2.38 1.20
CA ILE A 186 -13.56 1.86 2.57
C ILE A 186 -14.22 2.87 3.51
N PHE A 187 -13.80 4.14 3.48
CA PHE A 187 -14.12 5.13 4.50
C PHE A 187 -15.04 6.25 4.01
N GLY A 188 -15.32 6.34 2.71
CA GLY A 188 -15.89 7.53 2.12
C GLY A 188 -14.89 8.69 2.11
N ARG A 189 -15.36 9.90 1.73
CA ARG A 189 -14.45 11.02 1.50
C ARG A 189 -13.79 11.55 2.77
N LYS A 190 -14.57 11.92 3.78
CA LYS A 190 -14.08 12.68 4.94
C LYS A 190 -13.10 11.88 5.80
N GLU A 191 -13.53 10.71 6.23
CA GLU A 191 -12.71 9.81 7.03
C GLU A 191 -11.55 9.23 6.22
N GLY A 192 -11.81 8.94 4.94
CA GLY A 192 -10.80 8.40 4.03
C GLY A 192 -9.61 9.33 3.85
N ILE A 193 -9.80 10.65 3.72
CA ILE A 193 -8.69 11.62 3.63
C ILE A 193 -7.82 11.56 4.90
N LYS A 194 -8.45 11.52 6.09
CA LYS A 194 -7.72 11.37 7.35
C LYS A 194 -6.84 10.12 7.33
N TYR A 195 -7.44 8.98 7.05
CA TYR A 195 -6.72 7.70 7.11
C TYR A 195 -5.73 7.50 5.97
N MET A 196 -6.03 8.00 4.75
CA MET A 196 -5.07 7.99 3.66
C MET A 196 -3.85 8.86 3.96
N THR A 197 -4.03 9.99 4.64
CA THR A 197 -2.92 10.85 5.08
C THR A 197 -2.02 10.15 6.08
N ILE A 198 -2.58 9.45 7.08
CA ILE A 198 -1.80 8.66 8.04
C ILE A 198 -1.08 7.53 7.32
N PHE A 199 -1.80 6.78 6.48
CA PHE A 199 -1.25 5.68 5.70
C PHE A 199 -0.09 6.14 4.82
N SER A 200 -0.24 7.25 4.14
CA SER A 200 0.80 7.85 3.30
C SER A 200 2.06 8.17 4.09
N LYS A 201 1.92 8.71 5.29
CA LYS A 201 3.05 9.02 6.17
C LYS A 201 3.77 7.78 6.68
N VAL A 202 3.02 6.73 7.00
CA VAL A 202 3.59 5.51 7.60
C VAL A 202 4.18 4.59 6.54
N PHE A 203 3.43 4.34 5.45
CA PHE A 203 3.74 3.30 4.48
C PHE A 203 4.33 3.81 3.16
N LEU A 204 4.11 5.10 2.82
CA LEU A 204 4.49 5.64 1.51
C LEU A 204 5.48 6.81 1.59
N ASP A 205 5.97 7.18 2.78
CA ASP A 205 6.89 8.31 2.96
C ASP A 205 8.14 8.17 2.06
N TYR A 206 8.62 6.95 1.86
CA TYR A 206 9.79 6.66 1.02
C TYR A 206 9.58 6.95 -0.48
N VAL A 207 8.31 6.98 -0.94
CA VAL A 207 7.94 7.29 -2.33
C VAL A 207 7.48 8.74 -2.47
N LEU A 208 6.66 9.21 -1.54
CA LEU A 208 6.02 10.53 -1.59
C LEU A 208 6.98 11.68 -1.29
N ASN A 209 8.02 11.44 -0.48
CA ASN A 209 8.93 12.48 -0.04
C ASN A 209 9.84 12.96 -1.18
N LYS A 210 9.82 14.28 -1.46
CA LYS A 210 10.68 14.92 -2.49
C LYS A 210 12.13 14.49 -2.46
N LYS A 211 12.68 14.31 -1.26
CA LYS A 211 14.07 13.90 -1.09
C LYS A 211 14.35 12.49 -1.58
N TYR A 212 13.30 11.66 -1.68
CA TYR A 212 13.39 10.24 -2.03
C TYR A 212 12.97 9.92 -3.46
N GLN A 213 12.27 10.83 -4.17
CA GLN A 213 11.88 10.63 -5.57
C GLN A 213 13.07 10.36 -6.52
N ILE A 214 14.27 10.78 -6.14
CA ILE A 214 15.52 10.53 -6.92
C ILE A 214 15.99 9.08 -6.77
N ASN A 215 15.37 8.26 -5.92
CA ASN A 215 15.92 6.98 -5.47
C ASN A 215 15.11 5.74 -5.88
N TYR A 216 14.34 5.77 -6.97
CA TYR A 216 13.76 4.54 -7.53
C TYR A 216 14.83 3.46 -7.80
N SER A 217 16.04 3.88 -8.21
CA SER A 217 17.18 2.97 -8.35
C SER A 217 17.47 2.22 -7.05
N MET A 218 17.43 2.91 -5.93
CA MET A 218 17.73 2.33 -4.62
C MET A 218 16.61 1.38 -4.12
N VAL A 219 15.34 1.71 -4.39
CA VAL A 219 14.21 0.80 -4.15
C VAL A 219 14.38 -0.49 -4.95
N ILE A 220 14.79 -0.36 -6.21
CA ILE A 220 15.07 -1.51 -7.09
C ILE A 220 16.32 -2.28 -6.64
N ASP A 221 17.33 -1.61 -6.10
CA ASP A 221 18.52 -2.28 -5.56
C ASP A 221 18.16 -3.15 -4.35
N ILE A 222 17.33 -2.65 -3.45
CA ILE A 222 16.79 -3.44 -2.32
C ILE A 222 16.03 -4.66 -2.83
N LEU A 223 15.17 -4.50 -3.83
CA LEU A 223 14.45 -5.63 -4.41
C LEU A 223 15.39 -6.67 -5.06
N ASN A 224 16.39 -6.21 -5.81
CA ASN A 224 17.39 -7.09 -6.39
C ASN A 224 18.18 -7.88 -5.33
N ASP A 225 18.52 -7.23 -4.23
CA ASP A 225 19.12 -7.89 -3.06
C ASP A 225 18.18 -8.93 -2.43
N CYS A 226 16.86 -8.61 -2.35
CA CYS A 226 15.86 -9.56 -1.89
C CYS A 226 15.79 -10.80 -2.78
N CYS A 227 15.77 -10.61 -4.10
CA CYS A 227 15.82 -11.72 -5.06
C CYS A 227 17.08 -12.59 -4.86
N SER A 228 18.23 -11.95 -4.61
CA SER A 228 19.49 -12.67 -4.32
C SER A 228 19.43 -13.47 -3.01
N LEU A 229 18.76 -12.96 -1.99
CA LEU A 229 18.59 -13.68 -0.72
C LEU A 229 17.69 -14.91 -0.88
N ILE A 230 16.63 -14.80 -1.67
CA ILE A 230 15.71 -15.91 -1.94
C ILE A 230 16.37 -16.96 -2.83
N ASN A 231 17.00 -16.55 -3.94
CA ASN A 231 17.71 -17.45 -4.84
C ASN A 231 18.79 -16.70 -5.66
N LYS A 232 20.03 -16.72 -5.16
CA LYS A 232 21.16 -16.03 -5.79
C LYS A 232 21.41 -16.48 -7.23
N LYS A 233 21.30 -17.79 -7.51
CA LYS A 233 21.55 -18.34 -8.85
C LYS A 233 20.51 -17.83 -9.84
N VAL A 234 19.24 -17.88 -9.46
CA VAL A 234 18.12 -17.37 -10.29
C VAL A 234 18.27 -15.88 -10.53
N ASN A 235 18.57 -15.09 -9.51
CA ASN A 235 18.75 -13.65 -9.65
C ASN A 235 19.90 -13.29 -10.60
N LEU A 236 21.02 -14.00 -10.55
CA LEU A 236 22.12 -13.80 -11.51
C LEU A 236 21.71 -14.08 -12.94
N ILE A 237 20.91 -15.13 -13.19
CA ILE A 237 20.39 -15.46 -14.50
C ILE A 237 19.41 -14.37 -14.99
N ILE A 238 18.48 -13.93 -14.13
CA ILE A 238 17.54 -12.85 -14.45
C ILE A 238 18.30 -11.59 -14.88
N ASN A 239 19.26 -11.14 -14.07
CA ASN A 239 20.02 -9.93 -14.34
C ASN A 239 20.86 -10.05 -15.64
N LYS A 240 21.36 -11.24 -15.96
CA LYS A 240 22.06 -11.51 -17.21
C LYS A 240 21.11 -11.42 -18.41
N ILE A 241 19.93 -12.03 -18.34
CA ILE A 241 18.95 -12.02 -19.42
C ILE A 241 18.36 -10.63 -19.64
N THR A 242 17.93 -9.95 -18.57
CA THR A 242 17.27 -8.64 -18.67
C THR A 242 18.25 -7.51 -18.93
N LYS A 243 19.54 -7.72 -18.67
CA LYS A 243 20.61 -6.69 -18.71
C LYS A 243 20.31 -5.47 -17.83
N THR A 244 19.29 -5.56 -17.01
CA THR A 244 18.80 -4.50 -16.11
C THR A 244 18.35 -5.10 -14.78
N LYS A 245 18.31 -4.25 -13.76
CA LYS A 245 17.65 -4.58 -12.52
C LYS A 245 16.13 -4.69 -12.73
N PRO A 246 15.36 -5.25 -11.77
CA PRO A 246 13.92 -5.53 -11.94
C PRO A 246 13.03 -4.28 -11.93
N TYR A 247 13.29 -3.29 -12.80
CA TYR A 247 12.51 -2.06 -12.93
C TYR A 247 11.04 -2.30 -13.32
N TYR A 248 10.74 -3.41 -13.99
CA TYR A 248 9.37 -3.80 -14.35
C TYR A 248 8.46 -4.03 -13.12
N SER A 249 9.04 -4.26 -11.95
CA SER A 249 8.29 -4.44 -10.70
C SER A 249 8.13 -3.16 -9.87
N LEU A 250 8.69 -2.04 -10.31
CA LEU A 250 8.58 -0.76 -9.63
C LEU A 250 7.11 -0.37 -9.34
N PRO A 251 6.16 -0.53 -10.27
CA PRO A 251 4.75 -0.27 -10.00
C PRO A 251 4.21 -1.04 -8.79
N TRP A 252 4.61 -2.32 -8.60
CA TRP A 252 4.16 -3.12 -7.46
C TRP A 252 4.60 -2.51 -6.13
N LEU A 253 5.85 -2.06 -6.08
CA LEU A 253 6.45 -1.51 -4.86
C LEU A 253 5.86 -0.16 -4.47
N ILE A 254 5.63 0.72 -5.44
CA ILE A 254 5.16 2.08 -5.16
C ILE A 254 3.65 2.17 -4.97
N THR A 255 2.89 1.18 -5.47
CA THR A 255 1.42 1.16 -5.36
C THR A 255 0.90 0.02 -4.48
N LEU A 256 1.76 -0.73 -3.81
CA LEU A 256 1.38 -1.90 -3.03
C LEU A 256 0.53 -2.88 -3.86
N PHE A 257 0.94 -3.12 -5.11
CA PHE A 257 0.25 -3.94 -6.11
C PHE A 257 -1.11 -3.44 -6.60
N THR A 258 -1.62 -2.29 -6.15
CA THR A 258 -2.91 -1.77 -6.64
C THR A 258 -2.88 -1.32 -8.10
N HIS A 259 -1.69 -1.14 -8.71
CA HIS A 259 -1.54 -0.86 -10.15
C HIS A 259 -1.34 -2.14 -10.98
N SER A 260 -1.54 -3.28 -10.40
CA SER A 260 -1.48 -4.56 -11.12
C SER A 260 -2.79 -4.84 -11.87
N ASN A 261 -2.76 -5.84 -12.78
CA ASN A 261 -3.96 -6.29 -13.49
C ASN A 261 -4.86 -7.20 -12.63
N TYR A 262 -4.86 -6.96 -11.30
CA TYR A 262 -5.72 -7.70 -10.40
C TYR A 262 -7.13 -7.13 -10.36
N ASN A 263 -8.07 -7.99 -9.99
CA ASN A 263 -9.41 -7.57 -9.64
C ASN A 263 -9.39 -6.72 -8.36
N LEU A 264 -10.28 -5.73 -8.27
CA LEU A 264 -10.44 -4.83 -7.13
C LEU A 264 -10.44 -5.56 -5.77
N PHE A 265 -11.12 -6.71 -5.70
CA PHE A 265 -11.26 -7.45 -4.44
C PHE A 265 -9.99 -8.21 -4.06
N HIS A 266 -9.19 -8.66 -5.03
CA HIS A 266 -7.86 -9.21 -4.76
C HIS A 266 -6.91 -8.16 -4.18
N GLU A 267 -7.00 -6.94 -4.69
CA GLU A 267 -6.17 -5.84 -4.24
C GLU A 267 -6.54 -5.41 -2.81
N PHE A 268 -7.80 -5.52 -2.41
CA PHE A 268 -8.18 -5.38 -1.00
C PHE A 268 -7.49 -6.39 -0.09
N ILE A 269 -7.36 -7.65 -0.50
CA ILE A 269 -6.68 -8.68 0.32
C ILE A 269 -5.18 -8.38 0.43
N LEU A 270 -4.56 -7.91 -0.66
CA LEU A 270 -3.16 -7.45 -0.60
C LEU A 270 -2.99 -6.26 0.33
N LEU A 271 -3.93 -5.30 0.31
CA LEU A 271 -3.91 -4.19 1.25
C LEU A 271 -4.12 -4.64 2.70
N ASP A 272 -4.99 -5.64 2.96
CA ASP A 272 -5.14 -6.25 4.28
C ASP A 272 -3.81 -6.79 4.82
N TYR A 273 -3.05 -7.47 3.95
CA TYR A 273 -1.73 -7.98 4.28
C TYR A 273 -0.73 -6.85 4.56
N PHE A 274 -0.65 -5.84 3.67
CA PHE A 274 0.35 -4.78 3.81
C PHE A 274 0.09 -3.85 4.99
N ILE A 275 -1.15 -3.51 5.31
CA ILE A 275 -1.46 -2.63 6.44
C ILE A 275 -1.16 -3.27 7.80
N THR A 276 -1.12 -4.61 7.86
CA THR A 276 -0.75 -5.38 9.05
C THR A 276 0.73 -5.77 9.09
N SER A 277 1.49 -5.42 8.04
CA SER A 277 2.89 -5.78 7.87
C SER A 277 3.80 -4.57 8.00
N ASN A 278 5.10 -4.80 7.98
CA ASN A 278 6.08 -3.75 7.76
C ASN A 278 6.47 -3.64 6.27
N ILE A 279 7.19 -2.58 5.91
CA ILE A 279 7.54 -2.28 4.51
C ILE A 279 8.39 -3.38 3.85
N SER A 280 9.14 -4.17 4.59
CA SER A 280 9.97 -5.24 4.03
C SER A 280 9.14 -6.33 3.36
N HIS A 281 7.91 -6.53 3.81
CA HIS A 281 7.02 -7.57 3.26
C HIS A 281 6.67 -7.32 1.79
N ILE A 282 6.60 -6.06 1.34
CA ILE A 282 6.34 -5.79 -0.09
C ILE A 282 7.53 -6.19 -0.96
N PHE A 283 8.76 -5.93 -0.49
CA PHE A 283 9.97 -6.34 -1.20
C PHE A 283 10.09 -7.85 -1.23
N PHE A 284 9.82 -8.50 -0.11
CA PHE A 284 9.90 -9.95 0.00
C PHE A 284 8.85 -10.66 -0.86
N LEU A 285 7.61 -10.18 -0.85
CA LEU A 285 6.55 -10.68 -1.72
C LEU A 285 6.93 -10.51 -3.20
N SER A 286 7.37 -9.32 -3.59
CA SER A 286 7.78 -9.03 -4.97
C SER A 286 8.93 -9.93 -5.43
N ALA A 287 9.93 -10.12 -4.57
CA ALA A 287 11.07 -10.98 -4.88
C ALA A 287 10.68 -12.47 -5.01
N ASN A 288 9.79 -12.97 -4.14
CA ASN A 288 9.27 -14.34 -4.26
C ASN A 288 8.49 -14.53 -5.55
N ILE A 289 7.65 -13.56 -5.94
CA ILE A 289 6.93 -13.60 -7.21
C ILE A 289 7.92 -13.67 -8.38
N ILE A 290 8.93 -12.78 -8.40
CA ILE A 290 9.93 -12.74 -9.46
C ILE A 290 10.65 -14.10 -9.59
N VAL A 291 11.15 -14.63 -8.49
CA VAL A 291 11.91 -15.88 -8.48
C VAL A 291 11.04 -17.08 -8.88
N ASN A 292 9.81 -17.16 -8.34
CA ASN A 292 8.90 -18.26 -8.64
C ASN A 292 8.42 -18.24 -10.10
N GLU A 293 8.05 -17.07 -10.61
CA GLU A 293 7.61 -16.93 -12.01
C GLU A 293 8.77 -17.17 -12.98
N PHE A 294 9.98 -16.71 -12.65
CA PHE A 294 11.16 -17.05 -13.45
C PHE A 294 11.35 -18.57 -13.56
N ASN A 295 11.25 -19.30 -12.44
CA ASN A 295 11.38 -20.74 -12.45
C ASN A 295 10.34 -21.43 -13.34
N LYS A 296 9.07 -20.97 -13.31
CA LYS A 296 8.01 -21.47 -14.20
C LYS A 296 8.35 -21.22 -15.68
N ILE A 297 8.82 -20.03 -16.02
CA ILE A 297 9.22 -19.66 -17.39
C ILE A 297 10.45 -20.48 -17.81
N ALA A 298 11.46 -20.56 -16.96
CA ALA A 298 12.70 -21.26 -17.25
C ALA A 298 12.49 -22.75 -17.50
N THR A 299 11.60 -23.39 -16.74
CA THR A 299 11.22 -24.78 -16.94
C THR A 299 10.46 -24.97 -18.27
N LYS A 300 9.51 -24.08 -18.57
CA LYS A 300 8.69 -24.16 -19.78
C LYS A 300 9.51 -24.00 -21.07
N PHE A 301 10.52 -23.15 -21.06
CA PHE A 301 11.28 -22.74 -22.23
C PHE A 301 12.75 -23.22 -22.23
N ASN A 302 13.14 -24.02 -21.23
CA ASN A 302 14.51 -24.53 -21.07
C ASN A 302 15.61 -23.41 -21.11
N ILE A 303 15.33 -22.29 -20.46
CA ILE A 303 16.15 -21.04 -20.52
C ILE A 303 17.51 -21.17 -19.81
N TYR A 304 17.80 -22.30 -19.15
CA TYR A 304 19.06 -22.50 -18.42
C TYR A 304 20.30 -22.54 -19.32
N ASN A 305 20.10 -22.58 -20.64
CA ASN A 305 21.19 -22.55 -21.63
C ASN A 305 20.85 -21.53 -22.74
N PRO A 306 20.91 -20.22 -22.47
CA PRO A 306 20.44 -19.19 -23.38
C PRO A 306 21.38 -19.01 -24.55
N SER A 307 21.01 -19.53 -25.72
CA SER A 307 21.62 -19.17 -27.02
C SER A 307 21.06 -17.90 -27.62
N ASP A 308 19.90 -17.42 -27.13
CA ASP A 308 19.15 -16.29 -27.70
C ASP A 308 18.62 -15.35 -26.59
N GLU A 309 19.55 -14.60 -25.98
CA GLU A 309 19.28 -13.72 -24.82
C GLU A 309 18.19 -12.68 -25.10
N PHE A 310 18.08 -12.17 -26.36
CA PHE A 310 17.12 -11.11 -26.68
C PHE A 310 15.69 -11.62 -26.69
N MET A 311 15.45 -12.78 -27.30
CA MET A 311 14.13 -13.40 -27.33
C MET A 311 13.63 -13.72 -25.91
N TYR A 312 14.49 -14.25 -25.04
CA TYR A 312 14.15 -14.52 -23.65
C TYR A 312 13.87 -13.27 -22.84
N MET A 313 14.60 -12.17 -23.09
CA MET A 313 14.34 -10.89 -22.46
C MET A 313 12.95 -10.36 -22.79
N GLU A 314 12.57 -10.36 -24.07
CA GLU A 314 11.26 -9.88 -24.51
C GLU A 314 10.13 -10.72 -23.91
N MET A 315 10.24 -12.05 -23.97
CA MET A 315 9.29 -12.99 -23.38
C MET A 315 9.13 -12.79 -21.87
N PHE A 316 10.24 -12.61 -21.16
CA PHE A 316 10.28 -12.39 -19.73
C PHE A 316 9.60 -11.08 -19.35
N LEU A 317 9.98 -9.97 -19.99
CA LEU A 317 9.37 -8.67 -19.71
C LEU A 317 7.87 -8.66 -20.01
N LYS A 318 7.46 -9.24 -21.15
CA LYS A 318 6.04 -9.36 -21.52
C LYS A 318 5.26 -10.22 -20.52
N HIS A 319 5.87 -11.30 -20.02
CA HIS A 319 5.25 -12.12 -18.97
C HIS A 319 4.99 -11.30 -17.70
N PHE A 320 6.01 -10.59 -17.19
CA PHE A 320 5.88 -9.80 -15.97
C PHE A 320 4.95 -8.59 -16.12
N GLN A 321 4.88 -7.97 -17.29
CA GLN A 321 3.93 -6.89 -17.59
C GLN A 321 2.48 -7.35 -17.58
N ASN A 322 2.23 -8.62 -17.95
CA ASN A 322 0.89 -9.21 -18.03
C ASN A 322 0.62 -10.21 -16.91
N LEU A 323 1.47 -10.25 -15.90
CA LEU A 323 1.38 -11.23 -14.84
C LEU A 323 0.08 -11.05 -14.05
N LYS A 324 -0.76 -12.08 -14.08
CA LYS A 324 -1.92 -12.23 -13.19
C LYS A 324 -1.60 -13.33 -12.20
N ILE A 325 -1.30 -12.97 -10.97
CA ILE A 325 -1.05 -13.95 -9.92
C ILE A 325 -2.38 -14.54 -9.53
N ASN A 326 -2.46 -15.88 -9.59
CA ASN A 326 -3.62 -16.60 -9.08
C ASN A 326 -3.67 -16.45 -7.55
N LEU A 327 -4.89 -16.33 -6.99
CA LEU A 327 -5.11 -16.21 -5.55
C LEU A 327 -4.57 -17.38 -4.75
N ILE A 328 -4.64 -18.61 -5.31
CA ILE A 328 -4.08 -19.80 -4.67
C ILE A 328 -2.58 -19.65 -4.55
N ASP A 329 -1.91 -19.27 -5.63
CA ASP A 329 -0.47 -19.02 -5.65
C ASP A 329 -0.08 -17.88 -4.68
N LEU A 330 -0.89 -16.83 -4.62
CA LEU A 330 -0.66 -15.72 -3.70
C LEU A 330 -0.75 -16.18 -2.23
N ASN A 331 -1.78 -16.92 -1.87
CA ASN A 331 -1.91 -17.44 -0.50
C ASN A 331 -0.77 -18.40 -0.12
N GLU A 332 -0.28 -19.20 -1.06
CA GLU A 332 0.90 -20.06 -0.84
C GLU A 332 2.16 -19.23 -0.65
N ILE A 333 2.35 -18.18 -1.46
CA ILE A 333 3.49 -17.27 -1.33
C ILE A 333 3.42 -16.52 0.01
N LEU A 334 2.25 -16.01 0.41
CA LEU A 334 2.08 -15.32 1.69
C LEU A 334 2.38 -16.25 2.88
N LYS A 335 1.88 -17.48 2.86
CA LYS A 335 2.19 -18.49 3.91
C LYS A 335 3.68 -18.86 3.94
N LYS A 336 4.33 -18.97 2.78
CA LYS A 336 5.77 -19.24 2.69
C LYS A 336 6.56 -18.09 3.27
N ASN A 337 6.13 -16.84 3.03
CA ASN A 337 6.76 -15.64 3.57
C ASN A 337 6.74 -15.62 5.11
N GLU A 338 5.65 -16.07 5.75
CA GLU A 338 5.60 -16.18 7.21
C GLU A 338 6.60 -17.18 7.79
N ASN A 339 6.83 -18.28 7.08
CA ASN A 339 7.70 -19.33 7.57
C ASN A 339 9.19 -18.99 7.41
N ASP A 340 9.53 -17.96 6.62
CA ASP A 340 10.91 -17.53 6.38
C ASP A 340 11.25 -16.24 7.16
N GLN A 341 10.98 -16.27 8.47
CA GLN A 341 11.24 -15.14 9.36
C GLN A 341 12.72 -14.71 9.36
N GLY A 342 13.65 -15.65 9.21
CA GLY A 342 15.08 -15.35 9.16
C GLY A 342 15.45 -14.46 7.96
N THR A 343 14.90 -14.73 6.78
CA THR A 343 15.09 -13.90 5.58
C THR A 343 14.42 -12.54 5.74
N LEU A 344 13.23 -12.49 6.33
CA LEU A 344 12.54 -11.22 6.64
C LEU A 344 13.33 -10.35 7.61
N ASP A 345 13.93 -10.92 8.65
CA ASP A 345 14.74 -10.18 9.63
C ASP A 345 16.03 -9.65 9.00
N LEU A 346 16.69 -10.43 8.12
CA LEU A 346 17.84 -9.96 7.35
C LEU A 346 17.46 -8.80 6.40
N LEU A 347 16.31 -8.88 5.76
CA LEU A 347 15.78 -7.82 4.91
C LEU A 347 15.41 -6.58 5.68
N ASN A 348 14.75 -6.73 6.82
CA ASN A 348 14.45 -5.62 7.72
C ASN A 348 15.74 -4.88 8.10
N ASN A 349 16.78 -5.60 8.52
CA ASN A 349 18.06 -4.99 8.87
C ASN A 349 18.67 -4.25 7.67
N LYS A 350 18.67 -4.84 6.45
CA LYS A 350 19.18 -4.18 5.24
C LYS A 350 18.37 -2.93 4.88
N ILE A 351 17.03 -2.98 4.94
CA ILE A 351 16.15 -1.86 4.62
C ILE A 351 16.37 -0.72 5.62
N TYR A 352 16.40 -1.04 6.93
CA TYR A 352 16.59 -0.04 7.97
C TYR A 352 18.04 0.48 8.05
N ASP A 353 19.04 -0.31 7.63
CA ASP A 353 20.43 0.15 7.50
C ASP A 353 20.66 1.01 6.28
N ASN A 354 19.77 0.98 5.31
CA ASN A 354 19.86 1.78 4.11
C ASN A 354 19.56 3.26 4.40
N LYS A 355 20.36 4.19 3.82
CA LYS A 355 20.29 5.64 4.11
C LYS A 355 18.90 6.27 3.91
N ILE A 356 18.03 5.69 3.06
CA ILE A 356 16.66 6.19 2.84
C ILE A 356 15.84 6.09 4.13
N PHE A 357 15.94 4.98 4.82
CA PHE A 357 15.15 4.73 6.04
C PHE A 357 15.87 5.26 7.31
N LYS A 358 17.20 5.38 7.26
CA LYS A 358 18.02 5.91 8.35
C LYS A 358 17.92 7.44 8.51
N GLN A 359 17.71 8.20 7.44
CA GLN A 359 17.64 9.67 7.53
C GLN A 359 16.41 10.19 8.30
N SER A 360 15.30 9.43 8.36
CA SER A 360 14.18 9.79 9.25
C SER A 360 14.53 9.62 10.74
N SER A 361 15.42 8.67 11.07
CA SER A 361 15.87 8.36 12.43
C SER A 361 17.03 9.25 12.90
N ILE A 362 17.98 9.56 12.02
CA ILE A 362 19.19 10.35 12.38
C ILE A 362 18.83 11.82 12.65
N LYS A 363 17.89 12.42 11.92
CA LYS A 363 17.47 13.80 12.21
C LYS A 363 16.80 13.92 13.57
N THR A 364 16.00 12.93 13.96
CA THR A 364 15.35 12.92 15.28
C THR A 364 16.41 12.77 16.37
N ASN A 365 17.37 11.88 16.20
CA ASN A 365 18.46 11.68 17.18
C ASN A 365 19.41 12.90 17.26
N LEU A 366 19.70 13.57 16.13
CA LEU A 366 20.49 14.81 16.13
C LEU A 366 19.74 15.97 16.81
N ILE A 367 18.45 16.11 16.58
CA ILE A 367 17.63 17.13 17.25
C ILE A 367 17.60 16.87 18.77
N PHE A 368 17.39 15.62 19.19
CA PHE A 368 17.44 15.27 20.62
C PHE A 368 18.83 15.49 21.20
N PHE A 369 19.90 15.16 20.47
CA PHE A 369 21.27 15.43 20.88
C PHE A 369 21.55 16.92 21.04
N PHE A 370 21.12 17.77 20.08
CA PHE A 370 21.26 19.23 20.20
C PHE A 370 20.40 19.83 21.31
N ILE A 371 19.17 19.36 21.51
CA ILE A 371 18.30 19.74 22.62
C ILE A 371 18.94 19.37 23.95
N SER A 372 19.49 18.18 24.08
CA SER A 372 20.20 17.71 25.27
C SER A 372 21.45 18.57 25.58
N LEU A 373 22.21 18.94 24.53
CA LEU A 373 23.35 19.84 24.66
C LEU A 373 22.94 21.26 25.10
N ILE A 374 21.84 21.75 24.58
CA ILE A 374 21.27 23.06 24.98
C ILE A 374 20.83 23.03 26.44
N ILE A 375 20.12 21.96 26.84
CA ILE A 375 19.69 21.80 28.24
C ILE A 375 20.92 21.69 29.19
N LEU A 376 21.93 20.91 28.81
CA LEU A 376 23.19 20.81 29.57
C LEU A 376 23.93 22.13 29.66
N PHE A 377 23.94 22.92 28.57
CA PHE A 377 24.56 24.27 28.56
C PHE A 377 23.84 25.24 29.49
N PHE A 378 22.50 25.23 29.49
CA PHE A 378 21.73 26.07 30.41
C PHE A 378 21.83 25.58 31.86
N ALA A 379 21.83 24.28 32.10
CA ALA A 379 22.07 23.73 33.44
C ALA A 379 23.49 24.10 33.96
N TYR A 380 24.52 23.94 33.10
CA TYR A 380 25.90 24.38 33.45
C TYR A 380 25.97 25.85 33.76
N LYS A 381 25.33 26.73 32.97
CA LYS A 381 25.26 28.15 33.26
C LYS A 381 24.54 28.47 34.58
N TYR A 382 23.44 27.78 34.84
CA TYR A 382 22.67 27.94 36.06
C TYR A 382 23.48 27.57 37.31
N PHE A 383 24.22 26.44 37.26
CA PHE A 383 25.08 26.01 38.37
C PHE A 383 26.38 26.81 38.52
N LYS A 384 26.81 27.55 37.51
CA LYS A 384 28.02 28.37 37.56
C LYS A 384 27.76 29.77 38.07
N TYR A 385 26.53 30.28 38.05
CA TYR A 385 26.16 31.66 38.40
C TYR A 385 25.22 31.73 39.60
N ASN A 386 24.86 30.61 40.20
CA ASN A 386 24.29 30.46 41.55
C ASN A 386 25.24 29.61 42.42
#